data_2bcaab8ce7e8ebef3f7c6a00a4be7097
#
_entry.id   2bcaab8ce7e8ebef3f7c6a00a4be7097
#
_cell.length_a   1.000
_cell.length_b   1.000
_cell.length_c   1.000
_cell.angle_alpha   90.00
_cell.angle_beta   90.00
_cell.angle_gamma   90.00
#
_symmetry.space_group_name_H-M   'P 1'
#
loop_
_entity.id
_entity.type
_entity.pdbx_description
1 polymer ?
#
loop_
_entity_poly.entity_id
_entity_poly.type
_entity_poly.pdbx_seq_one_letter_code
_entity_poly.pdbx_strand_id
1 'polypeptide(L)'
;RYHDLPYEEVEEKVAKVSLDEFADDIVDLIETLDEAPIVLGHSLGGLLAQKVAMKTKTKGLILMGTAPAAGIFAFYPSMVICFYKHFLRWGFWKKSMPPYKHSFYDYCMNNQDEADKEREFSKLVPESGFTYFQMALPFLDKQKGAYIDFEIVTEPVLVITGSEDKMVHPNIAKATAKKYKNSTLSIIEGSDHMYEAPKYRDKTVEIIDQWLKNIINKEL
;
A
#
# COMPACT_ATOMS: atom_id res chain seq x y z
N ARG A 1 -6.48 11.42 4.44
CA ARG A 1 -7.62 12.16 5.05
C ARG A 1 -7.32 12.49 6.51
N TYR A 2 -7.75 13.65 6.95
CA TYR A 2 -7.83 14.05 8.36
C TYR A 2 -6.50 14.23 9.11
N HIS A 3 -5.35 14.27 8.45
CA HIS A 3 -4.03 14.42 9.11
C HIS A 3 -3.87 15.76 9.87
N ASP A 4 -4.67 16.76 9.52
CA ASP A 4 -4.63 18.09 10.13
C ASP A 4 -5.49 18.18 11.40
N LEU A 5 -6.21 17.10 11.75
CA LEU A 5 -7.11 17.06 12.90
C LEU A 5 -6.42 16.48 14.13
N PRO A 6 -6.89 16.83 15.35
CA PRO A 6 -6.49 16.13 16.56
C PRO A 6 -6.70 14.61 16.46
N TYR A 7 -5.85 13.83 17.13
CA TYR A 7 -5.84 12.36 17.06
C TYR A 7 -7.21 11.74 17.31
N GLU A 8 -7.94 12.22 18.31
CA GLU A 8 -9.26 11.72 18.70
C GLU A 8 -10.31 11.95 17.59
N GLU A 9 -10.23 13.09 16.89
CA GLU A 9 -11.13 13.37 15.75
C GLU A 9 -10.78 12.52 14.53
N VAL A 10 -9.49 12.28 14.26
CA VAL A 10 -9.04 11.36 13.22
C VAL A 10 -9.59 9.98 13.50
N GLU A 11 -9.46 9.50 14.73
CA GLU A 11 -9.93 8.18 15.14
C GLU A 11 -11.42 7.95 14.86
N GLU A 12 -12.26 8.95 15.13
CA GLU A 12 -13.69 8.86 14.87
C GLU A 12 -14.03 8.91 13.37
N LYS A 13 -13.41 9.85 12.64
CA LYS A 13 -13.74 10.12 11.23
C LYS A 13 -13.22 9.04 10.28
N VAL A 14 -12.03 8.49 10.54
CA VAL A 14 -11.39 7.52 9.65
C VAL A 14 -11.99 6.12 9.76
N ALA A 15 -12.60 5.78 10.88
CA ALA A 15 -12.99 4.42 11.26
C ALA A 15 -13.73 3.63 10.18
N LYS A 16 -14.58 4.29 9.40
CA LYS A 16 -15.46 3.67 8.40
C LYS A 16 -15.15 4.07 6.96
N VAL A 17 -14.07 4.78 6.72
CA VAL A 17 -13.66 5.16 5.35
C VAL A 17 -13.34 3.90 4.56
N SER A 18 -13.91 3.79 3.37
CA SER A 18 -13.70 2.65 2.47
C SER A 18 -12.48 2.85 1.57
N LEU A 19 -12.02 1.76 0.94
CA LEU A 19 -11.00 1.81 -0.10
C LEU A 19 -11.43 2.68 -1.29
N ASP A 20 -12.72 2.67 -1.64
CA ASP A 20 -13.23 3.50 -2.73
C ASP A 20 -13.19 4.99 -2.39
N GLU A 21 -13.60 5.39 -1.17
CA GLU A 21 -13.53 6.77 -0.73
C GLU A 21 -12.09 7.31 -0.68
N PHE A 22 -11.11 6.49 -0.28
CA PHE A 22 -9.70 6.87 -0.35
C PHE A 22 -9.21 7.01 -1.80
N ALA A 23 -9.65 6.10 -2.68
CA ALA A 23 -9.28 6.16 -4.09
C ALA A 23 -9.91 7.36 -4.79
N ASP A 24 -11.17 7.69 -4.47
CA ASP A 24 -11.89 8.82 -5.05
C ASP A 24 -11.22 10.16 -4.72
N ASP A 25 -10.70 10.35 -3.49
CA ASP A 25 -9.92 11.55 -3.14
C ASP A 25 -8.69 11.73 -4.06
N ILE A 26 -8.05 10.62 -4.43
CA ILE A 26 -6.87 10.66 -5.32
C ILE A 26 -7.31 10.90 -6.76
N VAL A 27 -8.42 10.31 -7.19
CA VAL A 27 -8.99 10.55 -8.53
C VAL A 27 -9.37 12.02 -8.68
N ASP A 28 -10.07 12.59 -7.71
CA ASP A 28 -10.44 14.01 -7.71
C ASP A 28 -9.22 14.91 -7.87
N LEU A 29 -8.11 14.60 -7.17
CA LEU A 29 -6.86 15.33 -7.33
C LEU A 29 -6.27 15.16 -8.74
N ILE A 30 -6.23 13.93 -9.27
CA ILE A 30 -5.67 13.65 -10.60
C ILE A 30 -6.46 14.38 -11.70
N GLU A 31 -7.78 14.49 -11.56
CA GLU A 31 -8.64 15.18 -12.52
C GLU A 31 -8.39 16.70 -12.58
N THR A 32 -7.69 17.25 -11.60
CA THR A 32 -7.24 18.66 -11.61
C THR A 32 -5.92 18.88 -12.36
N LEU A 33 -5.23 17.81 -12.76
CA LEU A 33 -3.94 17.89 -13.43
C LEU A 33 -4.11 18.02 -14.94
N ASP A 34 -3.24 18.80 -15.59
CA ASP A 34 -3.22 18.96 -17.03
C ASP A 34 -2.81 17.68 -17.78
N GLU A 35 -2.02 16.82 -17.13
CA GLU A 35 -1.54 15.56 -17.70
C GLU A 35 -1.74 14.39 -16.74
N ALA A 36 -2.00 13.20 -17.30
CA ALA A 36 -2.06 11.97 -16.53
C ALA A 36 -0.73 11.70 -15.79
N PRO A 37 -0.74 11.44 -14.47
CA PRO A 37 0.47 11.21 -13.70
C PRO A 37 0.93 9.75 -13.75
N ILE A 38 2.16 9.51 -13.28
CA ILE A 38 2.55 8.20 -12.74
C ILE A 38 2.15 8.19 -11.27
N VAL A 39 1.41 7.17 -10.84
CA VAL A 39 0.93 7.06 -9.46
C VAL A 39 1.82 6.10 -8.68
N LEU A 40 2.44 6.61 -7.62
CA LEU A 40 3.23 5.80 -6.69
C LEU A 40 2.43 5.55 -5.41
N GLY A 41 2.35 4.29 -5.00
CA GLY A 41 1.71 3.89 -3.75
C GLY A 41 2.53 2.90 -2.95
N HIS A 42 2.63 3.16 -1.63
CA HIS A 42 3.28 2.27 -0.67
C HIS A 42 2.23 1.55 0.18
N SER A 43 2.41 0.25 0.43
CA SER A 43 1.54 -0.54 1.31
C SER A 43 0.06 -0.47 0.90
N LEU A 44 -0.83 0.02 1.77
CA LEU A 44 -2.23 0.34 1.44
C LEU A 44 -2.33 1.28 0.23
N GLY A 45 -1.45 2.29 0.15
CA GLY A 45 -1.37 3.20 -0.99
C GLY A 45 -1.09 2.49 -2.32
N GLY A 46 -0.38 1.35 -2.29
CA GLY A 46 -0.17 0.51 -3.47
C GLY A 46 -1.47 -0.15 -3.97
N LEU A 47 -2.35 -0.58 -3.08
CA LEU A 47 -3.69 -1.05 -3.46
C LEU A 47 -4.57 0.10 -3.98
N LEU A 48 -4.47 1.28 -3.33
CA LEU A 48 -5.19 2.46 -3.78
C LEU A 48 -4.73 2.93 -5.17
N ALA A 49 -3.43 2.91 -5.45
CA ALA A 49 -2.91 3.25 -6.78
C ALA A 49 -3.49 2.34 -7.87
N GLN A 50 -3.65 1.05 -7.60
CA GLN A 50 -4.31 0.11 -8.51
C GLN A 50 -5.79 0.45 -8.72
N LYS A 51 -6.52 0.83 -7.65
CA LYS A 51 -7.92 1.28 -7.75
C LYS A 51 -8.06 2.57 -8.54
N VAL A 52 -7.17 3.51 -8.32
CA VAL A 52 -7.13 4.79 -9.04
C VAL A 52 -6.96 4.56 -10.55
N ALA A 53 -6.04 3.69 -10.94
CA ALA A 53 -5.81 3.38 -12.36
C ALA A 53 -7.02 2.69 -13.05
N MET A 54 -7.93 2.08 -12.28
CA MET A 54 -9.21 1.59 -12.83
C MET A 54 -10.24 2.71 -13.05
N LYS A 55 -10.09 3.85 -12.36
CA LYS A 55 -11.08 4.93 -12.34
C LYS A 55 -10.69 6.13 -13.21
N THR A 56 -9.39 6.38 -13.37
CA THR A 56 -8.88 7.52 -14.15
C THR A 56 -7.59 7.16 -14.88
N LYS A 57 -7.19 8.00 -15.85
CA LYS A 57 -5.99 7.76 -16.65
C LYS A 57 -4.72 8.02 -15.83
N THR A 58 -3.77 7.10 -15.96
CA THR A 58 -2.42 7.23 -15.42
C THR A 58 -1.39 6.96 -16.54
N LYS A 59 -0.15 7.44 -16.40
CA LYS A 59 0.96 7.07 -17.29
C LYS A 59 1.70 5.80 -16.82
N GLY A 60 1.44 5.34 -15.61
CA GLY A 60 2.03 4.13 -15.04
C GLY A 60 1.83 4.06 -13.54
N LEU A 61 2.14 2.89 -12.97
CA LEU A 61 2.04 2.64 -11.54
C LEU A 61 3.37 2.21 -10.94
N ILE A 62 3.66 2.69 -9.73
CA ILE A 62 4.77 2.22 -8.90
C ILE A 62 4.17 1.71 -7.59
N LEU A 63 4.25 0.39 -7.38
CA LEU A 63 3.64 -0.31 -6.25
C LEU A 63 4.74 -0.81 -5.31
N MET A 64 4.95 -0.14 -4.18
CA MET A 64 5.96 -0.52 -3.19
C MET A 64 5.28 -1.28 -2.03
N GLY A 65 5.65 -2.55 -1.82
CA GLY A 65 5.08 -3.38 -0.76
C GLY A 65 3.55 -3.36 -0.73
N THR A 66 2.93 -3.41 -1.91
CA THR A 66 1.48 -3.20 -2.07
C THR A 66 0.65 -4.17 -1.24
N ALA A 67 -0.35 -3.67 -0.54
CA ALA A 67 -1.37 -4.50 0.10
C ALA A 67 -2.08 -5.41 -0.93
N PRO A 68 -2.55 -6.59 -0.51
CA PRO A 68 -3.13 -7.58 -1.41
C PRO A 68 -4.48 -7.12 -1.97
N ALA A 69 -4.66 -7.22 -3.28
CA ALA A 69 -5.97 -7.16 -3.90
C ALA A 69 -6.78 -8.45 -3.64
N ALA A 70 -8.10 -8.39 -3.80
CA ALA A 70 -8.97 -9.55 -3.69
C ALA A 70 -8.51 -10.65 -4.66
N GLY A 71 -8.42 -11.88 -4.15
CA GLY A 71 -7.94 -13.05 -4.89
C GLY A 71 -6.41 -13.25 -4.87
N ILE A 72 -5.64 -12.37 -4.24
CA ILE A 72 -4.23 -12.60 -3.94
C ILE A 72 -4.13 -13.20 -2.54
N PHE A 73 -3.44 -14.34 -2.44
CA PHE A 73 -3.25 -15.01 -1.14
C PHE A 73 -2.41 -14.16 -0.17
N ALA A 74 -2.92 -13.95 1.04
CA ALA A 74 -2.31 -13.06 2.04
C ALA A 74 -2.23 -13.65 3.47
N PHE A 75 -2.54 -14.94 3.65
CA PHE A 75 -2.52 -15.58 4.96
C PHE A 75 -1.11 -16.12 5.30
N TYR A 76 -0.12 -15.24 5.33
CA TYR A 76 1.22 -15.57 5.77
C TYR A 76 1.34 -15.40 7.29
N PRO A 77 2.09 -16.29 8.00
CA PRO A 77 2.21 -16.24 9.46
C PRO A 77 2.66 -14.86 9.98
N SER A 78 3.61 -14.22 9.32
CA SER A 78 4.09 -12.89 9.72
C SER A 78 2.97 -11.84 9.68
N MET A 79 2.15 -11.85 8.63
CA MET A 79 1.01 -10.93 8.50
C MET A 79 -0.07 -11.20 9.55
N VAL A 80 -0.38 -12.46 9.80
CA VAL A 80 -1.36 -12.83 10.84
C VAL A 80 -0.90 -12.32 12.20
N ILE A 81 0.36 -12.54 12.56
CA ILE A 81 0.92 -12.09 13.84
C ILE A 81 1.02 -10.55 13.87
N CYS A 82 1.38 -9.90 12.76
CA CYS A 82 1.43 -8.45 12.68
C CYS A 82 0.07 -7.81 13.01
N PHE A 83 -1.02 -8.35 12.47
CA PHE A 83 -2.34 -7.72 12.54
C PHE A 83 -3.30 -8.34 13.56
N TYR A 84 -2.91 -9.41 14.32
CA TYR A 84 -3.84 -10.13 15.19
C TYR A 84 -4.53 -9.25 16.23
N LYS A 85 -3.82 -8.29 16.85
CA LYS A 85 -4.40 -7.37 17.85
C LYS A 85 -5.56 -6.57 17.31
N HIS A 86 -5.48 -6.19 16.03
CA HIS A 86 -6.56 -5.47 15.37
C HIS A 86 -7.77 -6.38 15.14
N PHE A 87 -7.55 -7.57 14.57
CA PHE A 87 -8.63 -8.49 14.21
C PHE A 87 -9.33 -9.11 15.40
N LEU A 88 -8.65 -9.23 16.56
CA LEU A 88 -9.28 -9.67 17.82
C LEU A 88 -10.21 -8.60 18.44
N ARG A 89 -10.17 -7.34 18.01
CA ARG A 89 -11.09 -6.31 18.47
C ARG A 89 -12.46 -6.53 17.82
N TRP A 90 -13.43 -7.08 18.56
CA TRP A 90 -14.77 -7.30 18.02
C TRP A 90 -15.36 -6.06 17.38
N GLY A 91 -15.85 -6.18 16.14
CA GLY A 91 -16.40 -5.07 15.37
C GLY A 91 -15.32 -4.10 14.86
N PHE A 92 -14.06 -4.56 14.68
CA PHE A 92 -12.95 -3.74 14.19
C PHE A 92 -13.30 -2.96 12.90
N TRP A 93 -14.14 -3.52 12.04
CA TRP A 93 -14.60 -2.89 10.80
C TRP A 93 -15.48 -1.64 10.99
N LYS A 94 -15.83 -1.31 12.23
CA LYS A 94 -16.59 -0.09 12.61
C LYS A 94 -15.76 0.85 13.48
N LYS A 95 -14.48 0.54 13.70
CA LYS A 95 -13.57 1.24 14.59
C LYS A 95 -12.32 1.65 13.82
N SER A 96 -11.61 2.64 14.33
CA SER A 96 -10.27 2.94 13.85
C SER A 96 -9.28 1.83 14.22
N MET A 97 -8.21 1.77 13.46
CA MET A 97 -7.07 0.87 13.67
C MET A 97 -5.90 1.70 14.20
N PRO A 98 -5.71 1.80 15.54
CA PRO A 98 -4.59 2.55 16.09
C PRO A 98 -3.27 1.85 15.76
N PRO A 99 -2.16 2.60 15.59
CA PRO A 99 -0.87 1.99 15.39
C PRO A 99 -0.42 1.23 16.64
N TYR A 100 0.08 0.01 16.45
CA TYR A 100 0.69 -0.78 17.54
C TYR A 100 2.20 -0.84 17.36
N LYS A 101 2.95 -0.49 18.43
CA LYS A 101 4.41 -0.50 18.43
C LYS A 101 4.96 -1.87 17.98
N HIS A 102 4.40 -2.97 18.50
CA HIS A 102 4.73 -4.34 18.07
C HIS A 102 4.63 -4.52 16.54
N SER A 103 3.51 -4.16 15.92
CA SER A 103 3.31 -4.34 14.47
C SER A 103 4.30 -3.50 13.66
N PHE A 104 4.55 -2.27 14.09
CA PHE A 104 5.43 -1.36 13.40
C PHE A 104 6.91 -1.72 13.57
N TYR A 105 7.37 -1.97 14.81
CA TYR A 105 8.79 -2.24 15.09
C TYR A 105 9.26 -3.60 14.61
N ASP A 106 8.43 -4.63 14.77
CA ASP A 106 8.85 -6.03 14.56
C ASP A 106 8.51 -6.54 13.16
N TYR A 107 7.59 -5.86 12.45
CA TYR A 107 7.10 -6.30 11.14
C TYR A 107 7.24 -5.25 10.03
N CYS A 108 7.04 -3.95 10.34
CA CYS A 108 7.17 -2.89 9.36
C CYS A 108 8.62 -2.42 9.22
N MET A 109 9.25 -2.08 10.34
CA MET A 109 10.62 -1.57 10.42
C MET A 109 11.60 -2.58 11.05
N ASN A 110 11.43 -3.86 10.76
CA ASN A 110 12.18 -4.93 11.42
C ASN A 110 13.70 -4.91 11.17
N ASN A 111 14.18 -4.19 10.16
CA ASN A 111 15.59 -4.06 9.80
C ASN A 111 16.11 -2.60 9.89
N GLN A 112 15.39 -1.72 10.61
CA GLN A 112 15.81 -0.33 10.85
C GLN A 112 16.34 -0.14 12.28
N ASP A 113 17.08 0.96 12.47
CA ASP A 113 17.59 1.35 13.78
C ASP A 113 16.46 1.83 14.72
N GLU A 114 16.62 1.64 16.04
CA GLU A 114 15.60 2.00 17.02
C GLU A 114 15.24 3.49 17.00
N ALA A 115 16.20 4.38 16.73
CA ALA A 115 15.94 5.82 16.61
C ALA A 115 15.04 6.14 15.40
N ASP A 116 15.23 5.45 14.29
CA ASP A 116 14.39 5.61 13.10
C ASP A 116 12.98 5.05 13.36
N LYS A 117 12.87 3.89 14.01
CA LYS A 117 11.59 3.30 14.40
C LYS A 117 10.77 4.25 15.28
N GLU A 118 11.40 4.82 16.31
CA GLU A 118 10.71 5.74 17.23
C GLU A 118 10.26 7.02 16.51
N ARG A 119 11.13 7.59 15.68
CA ARG A 119 10.82 8.79 14.89
C ARG A 119 9.63 8.56 13.96
N GLU A 120 9.61 7.45 13.24
CA GLU A 120 8.53 7.17 12.27
C GLU A 120 7.25 6.74 13.00
N PHE A 121 7.34 5.96 14.08
CA PHE A 121 6.19 5.57 14.88
C PHE A 121 5.44 6.78 15.46
N SER A 122 6.17 7.80 15.89
CA SER A 122 5.58 9.03 16.48
C SER A 122 4.72 9.83 15.50
N LYS A 123 4.85 9.58 14.19
CA LYS A 123 4.07 10.25 13.14
C LYS A 123 2.80 9.49 12.75
N LEU A 124 2.63 8.25 13.22
CA LEU A 124 1.52 7.42 12.81
C LEU A 124 0.20 7.92 13.40
N VAL A 125 -0.83 7.86 12.58
CA VAL A 125 -2.22 8.15 12.94
C VAL A 125 -3.07 6.88 12.76
N PRO A 126 -4.28 6.83 13.32
CA PRO A 126 -5.19 5.70 13.13
C PRO A 126 -5.60 5.52 11.67
N GLU A 127 -5.80 4.27 11.27
CA GLU A 127 -6.32 3.89 9.97
C GLU A 127 -7.79 3.39 10.04
N SER A 128 -8.41 3.23 8.88
CA SER A 128 -9.80 2.74 8.80
C SER A 128 -9.89 1.24 9.05
N GLY A 129 -10.67 0.84 10.05
CA GLY A 129 -10.98 -0.58 10.26
C GLY A 129 -11.84 -1.16 9.15
N PHE A 130 -12.67 -0.35 8.49
CA PHE A 130 -13.46 -0.82 7.34
C PHE A 130 -12.57 -1.14 6.14
N THR A 131 -11.58 -0.31 5.84
CA THR A 131 -10.56 -0.59 4.82
C THR A 131 -9.82 -1.90 5.10
N TYR A 132 -9.40 -2.13 6.36
CA TYR A 132 -8.76 -3.40 6.74
C TYR A 132 -9.70 -4.59 6.62
N PHE A 133 -10.99 -4.43 6.92
CA PHE A 133 -12.00 -5.48 6.68
C PHE A 133 -12.12 -5.80 5.19
N GLN A 134 -12.17 -4.80 4.32
CA GLN A 134 -12.26 -4.97 2.87
C GLN A 134 -11.06 -5.76 2.30
N MET A 135 -9.85 -5.51 2.85
CA MET A 135 -8.63 -6.24 2.45
C MET A 135 -8.56 -7.65 3.03
N ALA A 136 -8.87 -7.81 4.32
CA ALA A 136 -8.69 -9.08 5.03
C ALA A 136 -9.79 -10.11 4.70
N LEU A 137 -11.02 -9.63 4.49
CA LEU A 137 -12.21 -10.46 4.27
C LEU A 137 -12.98 -10.04 3.02
N PRO A 138 -12.30 -9.96 1.84
CA PRO A 138 -12.92 -9.43 0.61
C PRO A 138 -14.13 -10.23 0.14
N PHE A 139 -14.22 -11.50 0.50
CA PHE A 139 -15.37 -12.37 0.21
C PHE A 139 -16.64 -12.03 1.02
N LEU A 140 -16.50 -11.30 2.13
CA LEU A 140 -17.62 -10.77 2.94
C LEU A 140 -17.98 -9.32 2.56
N ASP A 141 -17.09 -8.63 1.86
CA ASP A 141 -17.31 -7.25 1.45
C ASP A 141 -18.21 -7.16 0.22
N LYS A 142 -19.46 -6.72 0.44
CA LYS A 142 -20.45 -6.52 -0.64
C LYS A 142 -20.06 -5.39 -1.60
N GLN A 143 -19.24 -4.44 -1.17
CA GLN A 143 -18.77 -3.32 -1.98
C GLN A 143 -17.61 -3.71 -2.90
N LYS A 144 -16.99 -4.88 -2.66
CA LYS A 144 -15.81 -5.36 -3.41
C LYS A 144 -14.65 -4.34 -3.40
N GLY A 145 -14.45 -3.67 -2.26
CA GLY A 145 -13.47 -2.58 -2.13
C GLY A 145 -12.04 -2.97 -2.51
N ALA A 146 -11.59 -4.17 -2.16
CA ALA A 146 -10.26 -4.67 -2.52
C ALA A 146 -10.19 -5.33 -3.92
N TYR A 147 -11.28 -5.33 -4.69
CA TYR A 147 -11.29 -5.88 -6.05
C TYR A 147 -10.52 -4.98 -7.01
N ILE A 148 -9.67 -5.60 -7.84
CA ILE A 148 -8.93 -4.97 -8.93
C ILE A 148 -9.21 -5.75 -10.22
N ASP A 149 -9.65 -5.06 -11.25
CA ASP A 149 -9.68 -5.60 -12.62
C ASP A 149 -8.33 -5.30 -13.29
N PHE A 150 -7.45 -6.29 -13.25
CA PHE A 150 -6.09 -6.16 -13.78
C PHE A 150 -6.03 -6.04 -15.31
N GLU A 151 -7.11 -6.37 -16.03
CA GLU A 151 -7.16 -6.27 -17.50
C GLU A 151 -7.40 -4.83 -17.97
N ILE A 152 -7.99 -3.98 -17.14
CA ILE A 152 -8.25 -2.57 -17.45
C ILE A 152 -6.94 -1.76 -17.44
N VAL A 153 -6.01 -2.10 -16.54
CA VAL A 153 -4.75 -1.38 -16.39
C VAL A 153 -3.74 -1.91 -17.40
N THR A 154 -3.53 -1.18 -18.45
CA THR A 154 -2.62 -1.52 -19.56
C THR A 154 -1.27 -0.81 -19.48
N GLU A 155 -1.19 0.24 -18.67
CA GLU A 155 -0.02 1.05 -18.44
C GLU A 155 1.12 0.24 -17.80
N PRO A 156 2.37 0.71 -17.93
CA PRO A 156 3.51 0.09 -17.27
C PRO A 156 3.36 0.07 -15.74
N VAL A 157 3.65 -1.07 -15.11
CA VAL A 157 3.59 -1.23 -13.65
C VAL A 157 4.94 -1.68 -13.09
N LEU A 158 5.53 -0.89 -12.20
CA LEU A 158 6.67 -1.29 -11.40
C LEU A 158 6.18 -1.81 -10.06
N VAL A 159 6.54 -3.04 -9.70
CA VAL A 159 6.26 -3.61 -8.39
C VAL A 159 7.58 -3.78 -7.63
N ILE A 160 7.70 -3.15 -6.47
CA ILE A 160 8.88 -3.22 -5.60
C ILE A 160 8.51 -3.94 -4.31
N THR A 161 9.39 -4.81 -3.82
CA THR A 161 9.25 -5.47 -2.52
C THR A 161 10.62 -5.69 -1.87
N GLY A 162 10.66 -5.74 -0.55
CA GLY A 162 11.84 -6.13 0.21
C GLY A 162 11.87 -7.64 0.45
N SER A 163 13.05 -8.26 0.44
CA SER A 163 13.15 -9.70 0.72
C SER A 163 12.81 -10.05 2.18
N GLU A 164 12.96 -9.09 3.10
CA GLU A 164 12.70 -9.22 4.55
C GLU A 164 11.45 -8.48 5.02
N ASP A 165 10.55 -8.14 4.10
CA ASP A 165 9.26 -7.53 4.43
C ASP A 165 8.38 -8.54 5.17
N LYS A 166 8.17 -8.30 6.48
CA LYS A 166 7.34 -9.13 7.35
C LYS A 166 5.90 -8.63 7.46
N MET A 167 5.66 -7.35 7.14
CA MET A 167 4.32 -6.77 7.19
C MET A 167 3.50 -7.14 5.96
N VAL A 168 4.08 -7.00 4.76
CA VAL A 168 3.47 -7.47 3.50
C VAL A 168 4.42 -8.47 2.85
N HIS A 169 4.11 -9.74 3.01
CA HIS A 169 5.00 -10.82 2.57
C HIS A 169 5.37 -10.70 1.08
N PRO A 170 6.66 -10.84 0.68
CA PRO A 170 7.15 -10.60 -0.69
C PRO A 170 6.40 -11.36 -1.79
N ASN A 171 5.80 -12.51 -1.47
CA ASN A 171 5.02 -13.28 -2.42
C ASN A 171 3.73 -12.57 -2.87
N ILE A 172 3.22 -11.59 -2.10
CA ILE A 172 2.08 -10.75 -2.50
C ILE A 172 2.50 -9.87 -3.68
N ALA A 173 3.65 -9.20 -3.58
CA ALA A 173 4.20 -8.40 -4.67
C ALA A 173 4.47 -9.26 -5.93
N LYS A 174 5.05 -10.45 -5.75
CA LYS A 174 5.28 -11.41 -6.85
C LYS A 174 3.96 -11.85 -7.51
N ALA A 175 2.92 -12.10 -6.71
CA ALA A 175 1.61 -12.47 -7.23
C ALA A 175 0.91 -11.29 -7.92
N THR A 176 1.03 -10.08 -7.37
CA THR A 176 0.50 -8.85 -7.98
C THR A 176 1.16 -8.57 -9.32
N ALA A 177 2.50 -8.64 -9.40
CA ALA A 177 3.23 -8.43 -10.67
C ALA A 177 2.74 -9.39 -11.77
N LYS A 178 2.49 -10.66 -11.45
CA LYS A 178 2.00 -11.66 -12.41
C LYS A 178 0.60 -11.38 -12.96
N LYS A 179 -0.17 -10.52 -12.31
CA LYS A 179 -1.53 -10.15 -12.77
C LYS A 179 -1.50 -9.13 -13.90
N TYR A 180 -0.46 -8.30 -13.97
CA TYR A 180 -0.34 -7.26 -15.00
C TYR A 180 0.46 -7.76 -16.21
N LYS A 181 -0.04 -7.44 -17.41
CA LYS A 181 0.64 -7.81 -18.68
C LYS A 181 1.94 -7.06 -18.90
N ASN A 182 2.01 -5.82 -18.42
CA ASN A 182 3.17 -4.92 -18.59
C ASN A 182 3.77 -4.55 -17.22
N SER A 183 4.29 -5.55 -16.50
CA SER A 183 4.87 -5.33 -15.17
C SER A 183 6.38 -5.63 -15.12
N THR A 184 7.06 -4.88 -14.27
CA THR A 184 8.44 -5.14 -13.84
C THR A 184 8.43 -5.39 -12.34
N LEU A 185 9.04 -6.48 -11.89
CA LEU A 185 9.21 -6.78 -10.46
C LEU A 185 10.65 -6.52 -10.05
N SER A 186 10.86 -5.74 -8.98
CA SER A 186 12.15 -5.52 -8.34
C SER A 186 12.12 -5.93 -6.87
N ILE A 187 13.15 -6.65 -6.43
CA ILE A 187 13.29 -7.08 -5.03
C ILE A 187 14.50 -6.38 -4.45
N ILE A 188 14.32 -5.67 -3.35
CA ILE A 188 15.41 -5.04 -2.60
C ILE A 188 15.86 -6.02 -1.52
N GLU A 189 17.06 -6.56 -1.70
CA GLU A 189 17.60 -7.56 -0.79
C GLU A 189 17.85 -6.97 0.60
N GLY A 190 17.42 -7.68 1.64
CA GLY A 190 17.52 -7.27 3.04
C GLY A 190 16.53 -6.18 3.47
N SER A 191 15.75 -5.59 2.54
CA SER A 191 14.79 -4.54 2.90
C SER A 191 13.58 -5.12 3.62
N ASP A 192 13.16 -4.40 4.66
CA ASP A 192 11.87 -4.54 5.31
C ASP A 192 10.77 -3.76 4.55
N HIS A 193 9.65 -3.43 5.22
CA HIS A 193 8.53 -2.75 4.59
C HIS A 193 8.78 -1.25 4.30
N MET A 194 9.82 -0.64 4.90
CA MET A 194 10.11 0.79 4.78
C MET A 194 11.19 1.05 3.72
N TYR A 195 10.80 0.96 2.46
CA TYR A 195 11.70 1.14 1.30
C TYR A 195 12.26 2.55 1.17
N GLU A 196 11.55 3.55 1.68
CA GLU A 196 11.92 4.96 1.72
C GLU A 196 12.81 5.32 2.92
N ALA A 197 12.99 4.42 3.88
CA ALA A 197 13.88 4.64 5.01
C ALA A 197 15.34 4.84 4.55
N PRO A 198 16.15 5.63 5.26
CA PRO A 198 17.50 6.01 4.84
C PRO A 198 18.35 4.84 4.37
N LYS A 199 18.22 3.67 5.00
CA LYS A 199 18.99 2.46 4.71
C LYS A 199 18.74 1.91 3.30
N TYR A 200 17.54 2.06 2.74
CA TYR A 200 17.15 1.46 1.46
C TYR A 200 16.76 2.48 0.40
N ARG A 201 16.58 3.74 0.78
CA ARG A 201 16.07 4.81 -0.07
C ARG A 201 16.85 4.96 -1.37
N ASP A 202 18.18 4.99 -1.31
CA ASP A 202 18.98 5.22 -2.50
C ASP A 202 18.81 4.08 -3.51
N LYS A 203 18.69 2.84 -3.03
CA LYS A 203 18.40 1.69 -3.90
C LYS A 203 16.99 1.74 -4.47
N THR A 204 16.02 2.16 -3.68
CA THR A 204 14.63 2.34 -4.14
C THR A 204 14.55 3.40 -5.24
N VAL A 205 15.21 4.54 -5.02
CA VAL A 205 15.27 5.64 -6.00
C VAL A 205 15.97 5.19 -7.29
N GLU A 206 17.08 4.46 -7.19
CA GLU A 206 17.78 3.91 -8.36
C GLU A 206 16.86 3.02 -9.22
N ILE A 207 16.10 2.12 -8.58
CA ILE A 207 15.17 1.22 -9.28
C ILE A 207 14.08 2.02 -9.99
N ILE A 208 13.50 3.00 -9.30
CA ILE A 208 12.46 3.88 -9.87
C ILE A 208 12.99 4.69 -11.04
N ASP A 209 14.15 5.32 -10.89
CA ASP A 209 14.78 6.13 -11.95
C ASP A 209 15.09 5.31 -13.19
N GLN A 210 15.65 4.11 -13.03
CA GLN A 210 15.91 3.20 -14.14
C GLN A 210 14.63 2.79 -14.86
N TRP A 211 13.56 2.50 -14.12
CA TRP A 211 12.28 2.13 -14.70
C TRP A 211 11.64 3.31 -15.46
N LEU A 212 11.66 4.53 -14.90
CA LEU A 212 11.16 5.74 -15.54
C LEU A 212 11.89 6.03 -16.86
N LYS A 213 13.21 5.93 -16.89
CA LYS A 213 14.01 6.07 -18.12
C LYS A 213 13.63 5.06 -19.19
N ASN A 214 13.30 3.83 -18.81
CA ASN A 214 12.88 2.80 -19.75
C ASN A 214 11.47 3.05 -20.33
N ILE A 215 10.57 3.72 -19.60
CA ILE A 215 9.26 4.11 -20.12
C ILE A 215 9.43 5.25 -21.10
N ILE A 216 10.09 6.32 -20.71
CA ILE A 216 10.31 7.52 -21.55
C ILE A 216 10.97 7.14 -22.88
N ASN A 217 11.98 6.26 -22.85
CA ASN A 217 12.67 5.81 -24.05
C ASN A 217 11.83 4.91 -24.98
N LYS A 218 10.70 4.39 -24.52
CA LYS A 218 9.78 3.59 -25.36
C LYS A 218 8.69 4.44 -26.01
N GLU A 219 8.50 5.65 -25.52
CA GLU A 219 7.54 6.61 -26.07
C GLU A 219 8.16 7.52 -27.15
N LEU A 220 9.50 7.51 -27.29
CA LEU A 220 10.29 8.18 -28.33
C LEU A 220 10.60 7.23 -29.48
#